data_b640d4b379f06cd4c8b9780fc3279373
#
_entry.id   b640d4b379f06cd4c8b9780fc3279373
#
_cell.length_a   1.000
_cell.length_b   1.000
_cell.length_c   1.000
_cell.angle_alpha   90.00
_cell.angle_beta   90.00
_cell.angle_gamma   90.00
#
_symmetry.space_group_name_H-M   'P 1'
#
loop_
_entity.id
_entity.type
_entity.pdbx_description
1 polymer ?
#
loop_
_entity_poly.entity_id
_entity_poly.type
_entity_poly.pdbx_seq_one_letter_code
_entity_poly.pdbx_strand_id
1 'polypeptide(L)'
;CAGMDIDGNDRLVLPGLNEYNFTDMIEAYGKSHGDDPIYQLIIQNPDDKRNYFRLLRKVLTIWTRGEIPDVPETWINFRARVSDAQQKLQAMADEGASILAIASGGSVSTLIGLVLGIPDENVFDLNLQYKNTAISHFFFNSKKMNLTGFNAIPHLDSNEREEYVTYG
;
A
#
# COMPACT_ATOMS: atom_id res chain seq x y z
N CYS A 1 -11.02 -15.62 7.24
CA CYS A 1 -11.43 -15.53 8.64
C CYS A 1 -11.77 -16.88 9.29
N ALA A 2 -11.88 -17.96 8.52
CA ALA A 2 -12.20 -19.30 9.05
C ALA A 2 -11.17 -19.82 10.09
N GLY A 3 -9.97 -19.25 10.15
CA GLY A 3 -8.93 -19.62 11.12
C GLY A 3 -8.85 -18.74 12.37
N MET A 4 -9.71 -17.73 12.51
CA MET A 4 -9.62 -16.75 13.59
C MET A 4 -10.86 -16.71 14.48
N ASP A 5 -11.82 -17.59 14.29
CA ASP A 5 -13.07 -17.66 15.07
C ASP A 5 -13.77 -16.27 15.24
N ILE A 6 -13.72 -15.45 14.19
CA ILE A 6 -14.32 -14.12 14.17
C ILE A 6 -15.74 -14.24 13.64
N ASP A 7 -16.72 -13.82 14.44
CA ASP A 7 -18.12 -13.80 14.04
C ASP A 7 -18.31 -12.86 12.84
N GLY A 8 -19.11 -13.30 11.85
CA GLY A 8 -19.31 -12.57 10.59
C GLY A 8 -19.96 -11.19 10.76
N ASN A 9 -20.58 -10.94 11.91
CA ASN A 9 -21.24 -9.68 12.24
C ASN A 9 -20.27 -8.53 12.57
N ASP A 10 -19.00 -8.86 12.88
CA ASP A 10 -17.99 -7.87 13.27
C ASP A 10 -17.09 -7.43 12.08
N ARG A 11 -17.56 -7.66 10.87
CA ARG A 11 -16.81 -7.28 9.66
C ARG A 11 -17.24 -5.93 9.11
N LEU A 12 -16.27 -5.06 8.92
CA LEU A 12 -16.46 -3.81 8.18
C LEU A 12 -15.60 -3.82 6.92
N VAL A 13 -16.20 -3.44 5.79
CA VAL A 13 -15.46 -3.21 4.53
C VAL A 13 -15.13 -1.73 4.44
N LEU A 14 -13.84 -1.44 4.33
CA LEU A 14 -13.30 -0.08 4.15
C LEU A 14 -12.66 0.04 2.76
N PRO A 15 -13.42 0.46 1.72
CA PRO A 15 -12.88 0.60 0.36
C PRO A 15 -11.69 1.55 0.27
N GLY A 16 -11.57 2.49 1.22
CA GLY A 16 -10.40 3.38 1.34
C GLY A 16 -9.06 2.65 1.54
N LEU A 17 -9.08 1.38 1.97
CA LEU A 17 -7.89 0.55 2.13
C LEU A 17 -7.62 -0.39 0.95
N ASN A 18 -8.40 -0.31 -0.13
CA ASN A 18 -8.10 -1.04 -1.36
C ASN A 18 -6.79 -0.53 -1.99
N GLU A 19 -6.14 -1.40 -2.76
CA GLU A 19 -4.95 -1.01 -3.53
C GLU A 19 -5.29 -0.01 -4.63
N TYR A 20 -4.32 0.76 -5.08
CA TYR A 20 -4.39 1.51 -6.32
C TYR A 20 -4.28 0.56 -7.53
N ASN A 21 -4.88 0.92 -8.64
CA ASN A 21 -4.79 0.10 -9.86
C ASN A 21 -3.52 0.45 -10.64
N PHE A 22 -2.47 -0.31 -10.42
CA PHE A 22 -1.19 -0.07 -11.09
C PHE A 22 -1.23 -0.36 -12.60
N THR A 23 -2.05 -1.30 -13.05
CA THR A 23 -2.22 -1.61 -14.48
C THR A 23 -2.76 -0.40 -15.24
N ASP A 24 -3.86 0.17 -14.75
CA ASP A 24 -4.47 1.36 -15.37
C ASP A 24 -3.52 2.57 -15.30
N MET A 25 -2.73 2.65 -14.24
CA MET A 25 -1.73 3.71 -14.07
C MET A 25 -0.58 3.58 -15.09
N ILE A 26 -0.06 2.37 -15.33
CA ILE A 26 0.93 2.11 -16.39
C ILE A 26 0.35 2.44 -17.77
N GLU A 27 -0.90 2.10 -18.03
CA GLU A 27 -1.55 2.42 -19.30
C GLU A 27 -1.67 3.94 -19.51
N ALA A 28 -2.08 4.68 -18.47
CA ALA A 28 -2.14 6.14 -18.52
C ALA A 28 -0.74 6.75 -18.71
N TYR A 29 0.26 6.22 -18.00
CA TYR A 29 1.66 6.61 -18.15
C TYR A 29 2.16 6.40 -19.58
N GLY A 30 1.89 5.25 -20.17
CA GLY A 30 2.30 4.92 -21.53
C GLY A 30 1.71 5.83 -22.60
N LYS A 31 0.50 6.36 -22.40
CA LYS A 31 -0.12 7.33 -23.32
C LYS A 31 0.62 8.67 -23.38
N SER A 32 1.18 9.10 -22.26
CA SER A 32 1.88 10.39 -22.14
C SER A 32 3.41 10.29 -22.21
N HIS A 33 3.96 9.10 -21.91
CA HIS A 33 5.41 8.83 -21.83
C HIS A 33 5.79 7.58 -22.62
N GLY A 34 5.15 7.35 -23.76
CA GLY A 34 5.33 6.14 -24.56
C GLY A 34 6.74 5.96 -25.13
N ASP A 35 7.53 7.02 -25.22
CA ASP A 35 8.94 7.03 -25.64
C ASP A 35 9.94 6.76 -24.48
N ASP A 36 9.44 6.59 -23.26
CA ASP A 36 10.28 6.28 -22.11
C ASP A 36 11.05 4.96 -22.32
N PRO A 37 12.38 4.94 -22.23
CA PRO A 37 13.16 3.74 -22.49
C PRO A 37 12.83 2.57 -21.56
N ILE A 38 12.48 2.82 -20.30
CA ILE A 38 12.14 1.75 -19.35
C ILE A 38 10.76 1.19 -19.68
N TYR A 39 9.80 2.06 -20.04
CA TYR A 39 8.48 1.64 -20.49
C TYR A 39 8.59 0.77 -21.74
N GLN A 40 9.39 1.17 -22.74
CA GLN A 40 9.61 0.40 -23.95
C GLN A 40 10.26 -0.97 -23.68
N LEU A 41 11.17 -1.06 -22.71
CA LEU A 41 11.76 -2.35 -22.32
C LEU A 41 10.70 -3.31 -21.75
N ILE A 42 9.75 -2.81 -20.96
CA ILE A 42 8.69 -3.63 -20.40
C ILE A 42 7.68 -4.07 -21.46
N ILE A 43 7.35 -3.21 -22.43
CA ILE A 43 6.50 -3.59 -23.56
C ILE A 43 7.14 -4.73 -24.38
N GLN A 44 8.46 -4.71 -24.56
CA GLN A 44 9.20 -5.74 -25.31
C GLN A 44 9.42 -7.02 -24.51
N ASN A 45 9.58 -6.91 -23.19
CA ASN A 45 9.81 -8.05 -22.30
C ASN A 45 9.07 -7.86 -20.95
N PRO A 46 7.76 -8.22 -20.92
CA PRO A 46 6.92 -8.04 -19.72
C PRO A 46 7.38 -8.85 -18.51
N ASP A 47 8.15 -9.91 -18.70
CA ASP A 47 8.63 -10.80 -17.62
C ASP A 47 9.91 -10.29 -16.95
N ASP A 48 10.49 -9.20 -17.43
CA ASP A 48 11.69 -8.59 -16.84
C ASP A 48 11.37 -7.89 -15.52
N LYS A 49 11.42 -8.66 -14.43
CA LYS A 49 11.13 -8.19 -13.08
C LYS A 49 11.96 -6.97 -12.67
N ARG A 50 13.24 -6.92 -13.07
CA ARG A 50 14.13 -5.82 -12.71
C ARG A 50 13.68 -4.50 -13.33
N ASN A 51 13.39 -4.50 -14.63
CA ASN A 51 12.90 -3.31 -15.32
C ASN A 51 11.47 -2.98 -14.90
N TYR A 52 10.65 -3.98 -14.58
CA TYR A 52 9.32 -3.78 -14.00
C TYR A 52 9.39 -2.97 -12.69
N PHE A 53 10.25 -3.34 -11.74
CA PHE A 53 10.43 -2.59 -10.49
C PHE A 53 10.98 -1.18 -10.71
N ARG A 54 11.85 -0.99 -11.70
CA ARG A 54 12.34 0.34 -12.07
C ARG A 54 11.22 1.22 -12.64
N LEU A 55 10.38 0.66 -13.51
CA LEU A 55 9.22 1.36 -14.06
C LEU A 55 8.22 1.68 -12.94
N LEU A 56 7.89 0.69 -12.08
CA LEU A 56 7.00 0.86 -10.94
C LEU A 56 7.43 2.05 -10.08
N ARG A 57 8.68 2.09 -9.66
CA ARG A 57 9.21 3.19 -8.85
C ARG A 57 9.10 4.53 -9.56
N LYS A 58 9.44 4.59 -10.84
CA LYS A 58 9.34 5.81 -11.65
C LYS A 58 7.91 6.30 -11.78
N VAL A 59 7.00 5.42 -12.15
CA VAL A 59 5.57 5.76 -12.35
C VAL A 59 4.96 6.24 -11.03
N LEU A 60 5.22 5.55 -9.92
CA LEU A 60 4.73 5.95 -8.61
C LEU A 60 5.25 7.33 -8.19
N THR A 61 6.54 7.62 -8.45
CA THR A 61 7.11 8.96 -8.16
C THR A 61 6.43 10.05 -8.97
N ILE A 62 6.16 9.82 -10.25
CA ILE A 62 5.49 10.79 -11.13
C ILE A 62 4.02 10.94 -10.74
N TRP A 63 3.37 9.85 -10.34
CA TRP A 63 1.99 9.85 -9.85
C TRP A 63 1.81 10.69 -8.58
N THR A 64 2.75 10.61 -7.60
CA THR A 64 2.68 11.48 -6.40
C THR A 64 2.76 12.96 -6.72
N ARG A 65 3.39 13.33 -7.84
CA ARG A 65 3.49 14.71 -8.32
C ARG A 65 2.29 15.17 -9.14
N GLY A 66 1.37 14.24 -9.45
CA GLY A 66 0.22 14.53 -10.31
C GLY A 66 0.58 14.73 -11.78
N GLU A 67 1.70 14.18 -12.22
CA GLU A 67 2.25 14.39 -13.57
C GLU A 67 1.82 13.32 -14.59
N ILE A 68 0.91 12.40 -14.22
CA ILE A 68 0.32 11.43 -15.16
C ILE A 68 -1.07 11.94 -15.57
N PRO A 69 -1.25 12.38 -16.82
CA PRO A 69 -2.56 12.79 -17.33
C PRO A 69 -3.55 11.60 -17.36
N ASP A 70 -4.83 11.91 -17.19
CA ASP A 70 -5.92 10.93 -17.33
C ASP A 70 -5.78 9.64 -16.51
N VAL A 71 -5.01 9.69 -15.43
CA VAL A 71 -4.91 8.56 -14.51
C VAL A 71 -6.27 8.34 -13.82
N PRO A 72 -6.77 7.09 -13.74
CA PRO A 72 -8.09 6.81 -13.16
C PRO A 72 -8.27 7.27 -11.72
N GLU A 73 -7.20 7.16 -10.92
CA GLU A 73 -7.16 7.66 -9.55
C GLU A 73 -5.90 8.50 -9.35
N THR A 74 -6.07 9.77 -8.98
CA THR A 74 -4.93 10.63 -8.63
C THR A 74 -4.35 10.27 -7.27
N TRP A 75 -3.07 10.56 -7.05
CA TRP A 75 -2.44 10.40 -5.73
C TRP A 75 -3.22 11.11 -4.61
N ILE A 76 -3.70 12.32 -4.89
CA ILE A 76 -4.47 13.12 -3.93
C ILE A 76 -5.75 12.35 -3.52
N ASN A 77 -6.46 11.75 -4.47
CA ASN A 77 -7.68 10.99 -4.19
C ASN A 77 -7.38 9.68 -3.44
N PHE A 78 -6.33 8.97 -3.86
CA PHE A 78 -5.87 7.76 -3.17
C PHE A 78 -5.52 8.06 -1.72
N ARG A 79 -4.68 9.07 -1.49
CA ARG A 79 -4.27 9.51 -0.16
C ARG A 79 -5.44 9.99 0.69
N ALA A 80 -6.38 10.70 0.10
CA ALA A 80 -7.59 11.16 0.80
C ALA A 80 -8.44 9.98 1.27
N ARG A 81 -8.72 8.97 0.42
CA ARG A 81 -9.52 7.81 0.84
C ARG A 81 -8.84 6.95 1.90
N VAL A 82 -7.50 6.86 1.88
CA VAL A 82 -6.75 6.20 2.95
C VAL A 82 -6.84 6.99 4.27
N SER A 83 -6.76 8.32 4.19
CA SER A 83 -6.95 9.21 5.36
C SER A 83 -8.36 9.07 5.94
N ASP A 84 -9.40 9.00 5.11
CA ASP A 84 -10.77 8.77 5.56
C ASP A 84 -10.93 7.39 6.24
N ALA A 85 -10.27 6.38 5.71
CA ALA A 85 -10.25 5.05 6.33
C ALA A 85 -9.53 5.07 7.69
N GLN A 86 -8.42 5.80 7.80
CA GLN A 86 -7.72 6.03 9.08
C GLN A 86 -8.67 6.66 10.12
N GLN A 87 -9.38 7.72 9.75
CA GLN A 87 -10.32 8.39 10.65
C GLN A 87 -11.45 7.46 11.11
N LYS A 88 -11.98 6.62 10.21
CA LYS A 88 -12.99 5.61 10.54
C LYS A 88 -12.44 4.58 11.54
N LEU A 89 -11.21 4.09 11.33
CA LEU A 89 -10.56 3.19 12.28
C LEU A 89 -10.37 3.86 13.65
N GLN A 90 -9.97 5.13 13.68
CA GLN A 90 -9.82 5.89 14.93
C GLN A 90 -11.16 6.12 15.63
N ALA A 91 -12.24 6.36 14.89
CA ALA A 91 -13.58 6.50 15.46
C ALA A 91 -14.11 5.22 16.11
N MET A 92 -13.59 4.05 15.71
CA MET A 92 -13.92 2.76 16.30
C MET A 92 -13.08 2.42 17.55
N ALA A 93 -12.17 3.30 17.95
CA ALA A 93 -11.20 3.06 19.04
C ALA A 93 -11.80 3.18 20.46
N ASP A 94 -13.11 3.28 20.59
CA ASP A 94 -13.75 3.40 21.89
C ASP A 94 -13.65 2.07 22.66
N GLU A 95 -13.22 2.19 23.95
CA GLU A 95 -13.29 1.13 24.95
C GLU A 95 -12.37 -0.09 24.79
N GLY A 96 -11.15 0.12 24.28
CA GLY A 96 -10.13 -0.94 24.27
C GLY A 96 -10.34 -2.01 23.21
N ALA A 97 -11.06 -1.69 22.13
CA ALA A 97 -11.25 -2.56 20.98
C ALA A 97 -9.91 -2.89 20.28
N SER A 98 -9.74 -4.15 19.90
CA SER A 98 -8.66 -4.58 19.00
C SER A 98 -9.22 -4.73 17.60
N ILE A 99 -8.59 -4.11 16.62
CA ILE A 99 -9.00 -4.14 15.22
C ILE A 99 -7.93 -4.89 14.41
N LEU A 100 -8.34 -5.91 13.66
CA LEU A 100 -7.53 -6.51 12.61
C LEU A 100 -7.98 -5.95 11.25
N ALA A 101 -7.12 -5.16 10.61
CA ALA A 101 -7.34 -4.67 9.25
C ALA A 101 -6.51 -5.49 8.26
N ILE A 102 -7.15 -6.00 7.21
CA ILE A 102 -6.48 -6.66 6.07
C ILE A 102 -6.52 -5.68 4.91
N ALA A 103 -5.36 -5.30 4.42
CA ALA A 103 -5.20 -4.28 3.39
C ALA A 103 -3.99 -4.58 2.49
N SER A 104 -3.83 -3.81 1.43
CA SER A 104 -2.73 -3.95 0.47
C SER A 104 -1.52 -3.09 0.85
N GLY A 105 -0.36 -3.42 0.28
CA GLY A 105 0.91 -2.75 0.61
C GLY A 105 0.88 -1.24 0.38
N GLY A 106 0.32 -0.77 -0.72
CA GLY A 106 0.25 0.67 -1.03
C GLY A 106 -0.63 1.43 -0.05
N SER A 107 -1.80 0.90 0.30
CA SER A 107 -2.69 1.55 1.27
C SER A 107 -2.11 1.55 2.69
N VAL A 108 -1.46 0.46 3.13
CA VAL A 108 -0.80 0.41 4.43
C VAL A 108 0.39 1.36 4.49
N SER A 109 1.22 1.41 3.45
CA SER A 109 2.37 2.33 3.38
C SER A 109 1.92 3.79 3.39
N THR A 110 0.82 4.10 2.71
CA THR A 110 0.22 5.43 2.73
C THR A 110 -0.33 5.78 4.11
N LEU A 111 -1.01 4.85 4.78
CA LEU A 111 -1.44 5.03 6.17
C LEU A 111 -0.25 5.32 7.10
N ILE A 112 0.84 4.58 6.96
CA ILE A 112 2.07 4.80 7.72
C ILE A 112 2.65 6.18 7.41
N GLY A 113 2.68 6.56 6.13
CA GLY A 113 3.11 7.90 5.69
C GLY A 113 2.31 9.01 6.35
N LEU A 114 0.98 8.88 6.41
CA LEU A 114 0.10 9.82 7.10
C LEU A 114 0.39 9.90 8.61
N VAL A 115 0.58 8.75 9.26
CA VAL A 115 0.84 8.67 10.71
C VAL A 115 2.19 9.28 11.09
N LEU A 116 3.21 9.06 10.26
CA LEU A 116 4.58 9.52 10.53
C LEU A 116 4.91 10.88 9.90
N GLY A 117 4.03 11.44 9.06
CA GLY A 117 4.31 12.68 8.34
C GLY A 117 5.41 12.51 7.27
N ILE A 118 5.49 11.35 6.63
CA ILE A 118 6.48 11.08 5.57
C ILE A 118 6.08 11.85 4.31
N PRO A 119 7.04 12.50 3.62
CA PRO A 119 6.77 13.10 2.31
C PRO A 119 6.21 12.09 1.31
N ASP A 120 5.25 12.50 0.51
CA ASP A 120 4.50 11.61 -0.40
C ASP A 120 5.42 10.80 -1.33
N GLU A 121 6.48 11.41 -1.83
CA GLU A 121 7.47 10.73 -2.70
C GLU A 121 8.23 9.58 -2.01
N ASN A 122 8.32 9.60 -0.67
CA ASN A 122 9.02 8.58 0.12
C ASN A 122 8.08 7.45 0.58
N VAL A 123 6.77 7.60 0.46
CA VAL A 123 5.79 6.57 0.86
C VAL A 123 6.00 5.28 0.08
N PHE A 124 6.36 5.39 -1.20
CA PHE A 124 6.58 4.20 -2.05
C PHE A 124 7.89 3.47 -1.77
N ASP A 125 8.87 4.12 -1.14
CA ASP A 125 10.05 3.40 -0.63
C ASP A 125 9.66 2.41 0.48
N LEU A 126 8.62 2.73 1.27
CA LEU A 126 8.03 1.79 2.22
C LEU A 126 7.24 0.69 1.51
N ASN A 127 6.41 1.06 0.52
CA ASN A 127 5.59 0.11 -0.22
C ASN A 127 6.44 -0.95 -0.93
N LEU A 128 7.48 -0.54 -1.63
CA LEU A 128 8.38 -1.44 -2.36
C LEU A 128 9.18 -2.41 -1.45
N GLN A 129 9.23 -2.14 -0.16
CA GLN A 129 9.86 -3.00 0.85
C GLN A 129 8.84 -3.81 1.65
N TYR A 130 7.53 -3.60 1.39
CA TYR A 130 6.50 -4.27 2.16
C TYR A 130 6.45 -5.75 1.81
N LYS A 131 6.57 -6.60 2.81
CA LYS A 131 6.53 -8.05 2.62
C LYS A 131 5.09 -8.52 2.57
N ASN A 132 4.80 -9.46 1.70
CA ASN A 132 3.48 -10.09 1.69
C ASN A 132 3.19 -10.77 3.03
N THR A 133 1.96 -10.66 3.48
CA THR A 133 1.50 -11.17 4.78
C THR A 133 2.15 -10.51 6.00
N ALA A 134 2.89 -9.42 5.83
CA ALA A 134 3.50 -8.71 6.94
C ALA A 134 2.46 -8.04 7.84
N ILE A 135 2.81 -7.91 9.10
CA ILE A 135 2.00 -7.27 10.14
C ILE A 135 2.63 -5.92 10.48
N SER A 136 1.85 -4.86 10.40
CA SER A 136 2.18 -3.56 10.99
C SER A 136 1.24 -3.29 12.15
N HIS A 137 1.78 -2.86 13.27
CA HIS A 137 1.04 -2.68 14.50
C HIS A 137 0.91 -1.20 14.85
N PHE A 138 -0.31 -0.78 15.20
CA PHE A 138 -0.63 0.59 15.60
C PHE A 138 -1.26 0.59 16.98
N PHE A 139 -0.86 1.56 17.80
CA PHE A 139 -1.58 1.92 18.99
C PHE A 139 -2.30 3.25 18.75
N PHE A 140 -3.61 3.29 18.97
CA PHE A 140 -4.39 4.48 18.59
C PHE A 140 -5.59 4.72 19.50
N ASN A 141 -6.07 5.94 19.44
CA ASN A 141 -7.34 6.39 20.03
C ASN A 141 -8.02 7.34 19.02
N SER A 142 -9.16 7.90 19.40
CA SER A 142 -9.94 8.81 18.53
C SER A 142 -9.18 10.07 18.07
N LYS A 143 -8.05 10.42 18.71
CA LYS A 143 -7.28 11.64 18.41
C LYS A 143 -5.92 11.38 17.77
N LYS A 144 -5.30 10.25 18.07
CA LYS A 144 -3.93 9.97 17.67
C LYS A 144 -3.73 8.51 17.32
N MET A 145 -2.93 8.27 16.29
CA MET A 145 -2.45 6.94 15.89
C MET A 145 -0.93 6.94 15.91
N ASN A 146 -0.31 5.91 16.48
CA ASN A 146 1.13 5.75 16.54
C ASN A 146 1.50 4.40 15.94
N LEU A 147 2.50 4.36 15.09
CA LEU A 147 3.08 3.12 14.60
C LEU A 147 3.98 2.52 15.69
N THR A 148 3.76 1.26 16.07
CA THR A 148 4.52 0.54 17.09
C THR A 148 5.26 -0.67 16.55
N GLY A 149 4.93 -1.13 15.33
CA GLY A 149 5.62 -2.20 14.63
C GLY A 149 5.43 -2.04 13.13
N PHE A 150 6.47 -2.34 12.35
CA PHE A 150 6.44 -2.19 10.90
C PHE A 150 6.93 -3.46 10.21
N ASN A 151 6.16 -3.93 9.22
CA ASN A 151 6.58 -4.93 8.23
C ASN A 151 7.12 -6.24 8.86
N ALA A 152 6.57 -6.65 10.01
CA ALA A 152 7.00 -7.84 10.72
C ALA A 152 6.37 -9.12 10.14
N ILE A 153 7.14 -10.18 10.05
CA ILE A 153 6.72 -11.48 9.52
C ILE A 153 7.00 -12.62 10.51
N PRO A 154 6.49 -12.56 11.76
CA PRO A 154 6.86 -13.52 12.80
C PRO A 154 6.51 -14.97 12.45
N HIS A 155 5.53 -15.19 11.56
CA HIS A 155 5.13 -16.50 11.06
C HIS A 155 6.10 -17.07 10.01
N LEU A 156 7.01 -16.23 9.45
CA LEU A 156 8.06 -16.62 8.49
C LEU A 156 9.47 -16.40 9.05
N ASP A 157 9.60 -16.03 10.32
CA ASP A 157 10.88 -15.73 10.98
C ASP A 157 11.60 -17.03 11.40
N SER A 158 11.97 -17.83 10.39
CA SER A 158 12.85 -18.99 10.56
C SER A 158 13.62 -19.25 9.26
N ASN A 159 14.84 -19.77 9.36
CA ASN A 159 15.70 -20.07 8.20
C ASN A 159 15.00 -21.00 7.18
N GLU A 160 14.13 -21.90 7.65
CA GLU A 160 13.39 -22.84 6.79
C GLU A 160 12.28 -22.17 6.00
N ARG A 161 11.88 -20.94 6.36
CA ARG A 161 10.77 -20.19 5.75
C ARG A 161 11.21 -18.94 5.01
N GLU A 162 12.49 -18.68 4.93
CA GLU A 162 13.05 -17.50 4.26
C GLU A 162 12.67 -17.48 2.76
N GLU A 163 12.59 -18.64 2.13
CA GLU A 163 12.18 -18.77 0.72
C GLU A 163 10.72 -18.35 0.44
N TYR A 164 9.86 -18.30 1.47
CA TYR A 164 8.47 -17.86 1.35
C TYR A 164 8.30 -16.36 1.51
N VAL A 165 9.36 -15.63 1.84
CA VAL A 165 9.30 -14.18 1.94
C VAL A 165 9.22 -13.58 0.54
N THR A 166 8.11 -12.92 0.25
CA THR A 166 7.88 -12.24 -1.02
C THR A 166 7.48 -10.78 -0.77
N TYR A 167 7.59 -9.96 -1.79
CA TYR A 167 7.27 -8.53 -1.72
C TYR A 167 6.09 -8.21 -2.62
N GLY A 168 5.27 -7.25 -2.20
CA GLY A 168 4.09 -6.80 -2.93
C GLY A 168 4.41 -5.81 -4.04
#